data_80898f72bc9e506641ba1126227dca13
#
_entry.id   80898f72bc9e506641ba1126227dca13
#
_cell.length_a   1.000
_cell.length_b   1.000
_cell.length_c   1.000
_cell.angle_alpha   90.00
_cell.angle_beta   90.00
_cell.angle_gamma   90.00
#
_symmetry.space_group_name_H-M   'P 1'
#
loop_
_entity.id
_entity.type
_entity.pdbx_description
1 polymer ?
#
loop_
_entity_poly.entity_id
_entity_poly.type
_entity_poly.pdbx_seq_one_letter_code
_entity_poly.pdbx_strand_id
1 'polypeptide(L)'
;MSEEDAHELRDLVDDILETPQPKRKKKIKAKGMLLGERRDNGDIVQIDKMVLARHAAMLGSTGSGKTVMAKTVIEEAALAGIPALILDPQGDLARLALAIDEGDLTEQGGEVDRMKKLISKMEVRIWTPLRSKGLPLCIDPFRSPPADLDPEEAITAWDMVAAGFSNLAGFDVEKTQGKVVKPFLYEVLVNGTRLGLDVGDFQGLAKVVREPQDCFTRALYPQAFIDVEDEEKPDIPTWEEIMFEHGLRDYDEMLPKSTRNDLARRLSAFSSGVNQLLFSN
;
A
#
# COMPACT_ATOMS: atom_id res chain seq x y z
N MET A 1 -24.69 -7.15 -51.09
CA MET A 1 -24.86 -8.34 -50.25
C MET A 1 -25.94 -9.18 -50.97
N SER A 2 -25.54 -10.29 -51.55
CA SER A 2 -26.45 -11.15 -52.28
C SER A 2 -27.29 -11.99 -51.30
N GLU A 3 -28.41 -12.56 -51.78
CA GLU A 3 -29.21 -13.48 -50.93
C GLU A 3 -28.39 -14.70 -50.50
N GLU A 4 -27.40 -15.11 -51.27
CA GLU A 4 -26.43 -16.17 -50.91
C GLU A 4 -25.56 -15.79 -49.74
N ASP A 5 -25.01 -14.56 -49.73
CA ASP A 5 -24.18 -14.08 -48.60
C ASP A 5 -24.96 -14.01 -47.29
N ALA A 6 -26.28 -13.72 -47.39
CA ALA A 6 -27.16 -13.65 -46.21
C ALA A 6 -27.51 -15.04 -45.69
N HIS A 7 -27.55 -16.06 -46.57
CA HIS A 7 -27.80 -17.44 -46.17
C HIS A 7 -26.58 -18.04 -45.48
N GLU A 8 -25.37 -17.84 -46.08
CA GLU A 8 -24.13 -18.30 -45.51
C GLU A 8 -23.84 -17.67 -44.10
N LEU A 9 -24.18 -16.40 -43.93
CA LEU A 9 -24.08 -15.72 -42.61
C LEU A 9 -25.09 -16.30 -41.59
N ARG A 10 -26.30 -16.69 -42.01
CA ARG A 10 -27.28 -17.34 -41.12
C ARG A 10 -26.82 -18.73 -40.70
N ASP A 11 -26.30 -19.53 -41.61
CA ASP A 11 -25.83 -20.88 -41.32
C ASP A 11 -24.59 -20.79 -40.38
N LEU A 12 -23.73 -19.80 -40.56
CA LEU A 12 -22.58 -19.54 -39.67
C LEU A 12 -23.00 -19.08 -38.26
N VAL A 13 -24.08 -18.29 -38.16
CA VAL A 13 -24.62 -17.82 -36.89
C VAL A 13 -25.37 -18.97 -36.17
N ASP A 14 -26.08 -19.81 -36.91
CA ASP A 14 -26.78 -20.98 -36.33
C ASP A 14 -25.77 -22.04 -35.84
N ASP A 15 -24.65 -22.25 -36.55
CA ASP A 15 -23.54 -23.13 -36.11
C ASP A 15 -22.82 -22.57 -34.87
N ILE A 16 -22.72 -21.24 -34.74
CA ILE A 16 -22.22 -20.57 -33.53
C ILE A 16 -23.21 -20.63 -32.37
N LEU A 17 -24.52 -20.62 -32.64
CA LEU A 17 -25.59 -20.66 -31.65
C LEU A 17 -25.97 -22.09 -31.22
N GLU A 18 -25.63 -23.13 -31.97
CA GLU A 18 -25.65 -24.52 -31.50
C GLU A 18 -24.52 -24.76 -30.47
N THR A 19 -24.55 -23.99 -29.40
CA THR A 19 -23.75 -24.31 -28.21
C THR A 19 -24.25 -25.65 -27.66
N PRO A 20 -23.38 -26.67 -27.53
CA PRO A 20 -23.81 -27.95 -26.95
C PRO A 20 -24.43 -27.71 -25.58
N GLN A 21 -25.68 -28.13 -25.38
CA GLN A 21 -26.35 -28.11 -24.08
C GLN A 21 -25.40 -28.66 -23.00
N PRO A 22 -25.21 -27.99 -21.88
CA PRO A 22 -24.24 -28.41 -20.87
C PRO A 22 -24.60 -29.79 -20.36
N LYS A 23 -23.78 -30.78 -20.70
CA LYS A 23 -23.90 -32.14 -20.13
C LYS A 23 -23.91 -32.04 -18.63
N ARG A 24 -24.85 -32.74 -17.95
CA ARG A 24 -25.03 -32.77 -16.48
C ARG A 24 -23.65 -32.78 -15.80
N LYS A 25 -23.38 -31.70 -15.06
CA LYS A 25 -22.13 -31.50 -14.32
C LYS A 25 -21.86 -32.68 -13.38
N LYS A 26 -20.75 -33.37 -13.55
CA LYS A 26 -20.27 -34.35 -12.57
C LYS A 26 -20.06 -33.62 -11.25
N LYS A 27 -20.59 -34.10 -10.12
CA LYS A 27 -20.30 -33.53 -8.79
C LYS A 27 -18.78 -33.51 -8.57
N ILE A 28 -18.23 -32.31 -8.49
CA ILE A 28 -16.80 -32.08 -8.33
C ILE A 28 -16.43 -32.44 -6.90
N LYS A 29 -15.61 -33.47 -6.70
CA LYS A 29 -14.86 -33.64 -5.46
C LYS A 29 -13.67 -32.68 -5.53
N ALA A 30 -13.84 -31.46 -5.04
CA ALA A 30 -12.79 -30.45 -5.04
C ALA A 30 -11.64 -30.89 -4.12
N LYS A 31 -10.51 -31.26 -4.73
CA LYS A 31 -9.22 -31.43 -4.01
C LYS A 31 -8.39 -30.15 -3.96
N GLY A 32 -8.79 -29.09 -4.67
CA GLY A 32 -8.09 -27.83 -4.82
C GLY A 32 -9.04 -26.66 -5.07
N MET A 33 -8.47 -25.48 -5.33
CA MET A 33 -9.20 -24.28 -5.71
C MET A 33 -9.66 -24.40 -7.17
N LEU A 34 -10.94 -24.20 -7.42
CA LEU A 34 -11.54 -24.32 -8.75
C LEU A 34 -11.29 -23.04 -9.54
N LEU A 35 -10.59 -23.11 -10.67
CA LEU A 35 -10.37 -21.96 -11.55
C LEU A 35 -11.36 -21.89 -12.71
N GLY A 36 -11.98 -22.99 -13.09
CA GLY A 36 -12.93 -23.08 -14.20
C GLY A 36 -12.88 -24.41 -14.92
N GLU A 37 -13.36 -24.41 -16.15
CA GLU A 37 -13.39 -25.57 -17.06
C GLU A 37 -12.62 -25.25 -18.34
N ARG A 38 -11.95 -26.24 -18.90
CA ARG A 38 -11.27 -26.13 -20.19
C ARG A 38 -12.31 -26.08 -21.32
N ARG A 39 -12.12 -25.18 -22.26
CA ARG A 39 -13.03 -25.02 -23.41
C ARG A 39 -13.00 -26.20 -24.38
N ASP A 40 -11.83 -26.85 -24.52
CA ASP A 40 -11.60 -27.91 -25.51
C ASP A 40 -12.26 -29.24 -25.13
N ASN A 41 -12.33 -29.57 -23.84
CA ASN A 41 -12.79 -30.90 -23.41
C ASN A 41 -13.71 -30.87 -22.15
N GLY A 42 -13.94 -29.69 -21.57
CA GLY A 42 -14.75 -29.53 -20.36
C GLY A 42 -14.10 -30.05 -19.09
N ASP A 43 -12.79 -30.34 -19.10
CA ASP A 43 -12.07 -30.76 -17.92
C ASP A 43 -11.97 -29.62 -16.91
N ILE A 44 -12.14 -29.97 -15.64
CA ILE A 44 -12.07 -29.04 -14.55
C ILE A 44 -10.61 -28.65 -14.26
N VAL A 45 -10.35 -27.34 -14.20
CA VAL A 45 -9.06 -26.78 -13.85
C VAL A 45 -9.05 -26.44 -12.36
N GLN A 46 -8.17 -27.09 -11.61
CA GLN A 46 -7.97 -26.84 -10.19
C GLN A 46 -6.48 -26.64 -9.89
N ILE A 47 -6.20 -25.79 -8.91
CA ILE A 47 -4.85 -25.60 -8.39
C ILE A 47 -4.81 -25.95 -6.90
N ASP A 48 -3.69 -26.46 -6.44
CA ASP A 48 -3.46 -26.67 -5.01
C ASP A 48 -3.35 -25.32 -4.31
N LYS A 49 -3.99 -25.18 -3.13
CA LYS A 49 -3.93 -23.96 -2.31
C LYS A 49 -2.49 -23.56 -1.96
N MET A 50 -1.57 -24.51 -1.88
CA MET A 50 -0.15 -24.25 -1.62
C MET A 50 0.55 -23.45 -2.74
N VAL A 51 -0.05 -23.39 -3.92
CA VAL A 51 0.44 -22.52 -5.01
C VAL A 51 0.35 -21.04 -4.61
N LEU A 52 -0.61 -20.66 -3.75
CA LEU A 52 -0.74 -19.30 -3.23
C LEU A 52 0.38 -18.89 -2.26
N ALA A 53 1.15 -19.85 -1.75
CA ALA A 53 2.37 -19.54 -0.97
C ALA A 53 3.52 -19.02 -1.87
N ARG A 54 3.32 -18.99 -3.17
CA ARG A 54 4.26 -18.46 -4.18
C ARG A 54 3.61 -17.31 -4.94
N HIS A 55 4.44 -16.53 -5.64
CA HIS A 55 3.94 -15.46 -6.49
C HIS A 55 3.18 -16.02 -7.70
N ALA A 56 2.08 -15.35 -8.04
CA ALA A 56 1.30 -15.63 -9.25
C ALA A 56 1.12 -14.35 -10.07
N ALA A 57 1.15 -14.44 -11.38
CA ALA A 57 0.87 -13.34 -12.29
C ALA A 57 -0.28 -13.70 -13.23
N MET A 58 -1.21 -12.75 -13.42
CA MET A 58 -2.32 -12.88 -14.37
C MET A 58 -2.04 -11.95 -15.56
N LEU A 59 -1.65 -12.53 -16.68
CA LEU A 59 -1.27 -11.81 -17.88
C LEU A 59 -2.38 -11.89 -18.93
N GLY A 60 -2.58 -10.81 -19.66
CA GLY A 60 -3.57 -10.74 -20.74
C GLY A 60 -3.89 -9.31 -21.17
N SER A 61 -4.46 -9.12 -22.35
CA SER A 61 -4.94 -7.83 -22.85
C SER A 61 -6.15 -7.32 -22.07
N THR A 62 -6.55 -6.08 -22.33
CA THR A 62 -7.81 -5.52 -21.78
C THR A 62 -8.98 -6.37 -22.28
N GLY A 63 -9.94 -6.68 -21.39
CA GLY A 63 -11.10 -7.52 -21.72
C GLY A 63 -10.84 -9.03 -21.71
N SER A 64 -9.60 -9.51 -21.51
CA SER A 64 -9.27 -10.96 -21.49
C SER A 64 -9.76 -11.74 -20.26
N GLY A 65 -10.45 -11.09 -19.31
CA GLY A 65 -10.98 -11.75 -18.11
C GLY A 65 -10.04 -11.77 -16.91
N LYS A 66 -8.93 -10.99 -16.89
CA LYS A 66 -8.00 -10.93 -15.74
C LYS A 66 -8.69 -10.66 -14.40
N THR A 67 -9.58 -9.65 -14.37
CA THR A 67 -10.32 -9.29 -13.16
C THR A 67 -11.28 -10.42 -12.73
N VAL A 68 -11.89 -11.11 -13.68
CA VAL A 68 -12.75 -12.27 -13.39
C VAL A 68 -11.93 -13.40 -12.78
N MET A 69 -10.76 -13.71 -13.36
CA MET A 69 -9.85 -14.72 -12.81
C MET A 69 -9.37 -14.34 -11.41
N ALA A 70 -9.03 -13.06 -11.18
CA ALA A 70 -8.63 -12.58 -9.85
C ALA A 70 -9.76 -12.78 -8.82
N LYS A 71 -11.01 -12.43 -9.17
CA LYS A 71 -12.17 -12.69 -8.32
C LYS A 71 -12.32 -14.17 -8.00
N THR A 72 -12.22 -15.03 -9.02
CA THR A 72 -12.31 -16.50 -8.84
C THR A 72 -11.25 -17.00 -7.84
N VAL A 73 -10.01 -16.55 -7.97
CA VAL A 73 -8.92 -16.94 -7.04
C VAL A 73 -9.20 -16.47 -5.61
N ILE A 74 -9.70 -15.22 -5.44
CA ILE A 74 -10.03 -14.67 -4.12
C ILE A 74 -11.20 -15.43 -3.48
N GLU A 75 -12.25 -15.71 -4.23
CA GLU A 75 -13.42 -16.47 -3.77
C GLU A 75 -13.03 -17.91 -3.38
N GLU A 76 -12.19 -18.56 -4.17
CA GLU A 76 -11.68 -19.89 -3.87
C GLU A 76 -10.77 -19.91 -2.64
N ALA A 77 -9.93 -18.88 -2.46
CA ALA A 77 -9.14 -18.70 -1.26
C ALA A 77 -10.04 -18.53 -0.02
N ALA A 78 -11.10 -17.72 -0.12
CA ALA A 78 -12.07 -17.53 0.95
C ALA A 78 -12.82 -18.84 1.30
N LEU A 79 -13.24 -19.61 0.29
CA LEU A 79 -13.83 -20.93 0.50
C LEU A 79 -12.87 -21.91 1.19
N ALA A 80 -11.58 -21.79 0.93
CA ALA A 80 -10.51 -22.55 1.57
C ALA A 80 -10.14 -22.05 2.98
N GLY A 81 -10.71 -20.91 3.42
CA GLY A 81 -10.40 -20.26 4.71
C GLY A 81 -9.10 -19.47 4.71
N ILE A 82 -8.63 -19.04 3.55
CA ILE A 82 -7.42 -18.23 3.40
C ILE A 82 -7.83 -16.76 3.32
N PRO A 83 -7.36 -15.89 4.22
CA PRO A 83 -7.63 -14.46 4.15
C PRO A 83 -6.89 -13.81 2.98
N ALA A 84 -7.47 -12.76 2.40
CA ALA A 84 -6.89 -11.99 1.32
C ALA A 84 -6.82 -10.51 1.67
N LEU A 85 -5.66 -9.89 1.46
CA LEU A 85 -5.48 -8.44 1.45
C LEU A 85 -5.39 -7.97 0.00
N ILE A 86 -6.29 -7.08 -0.39
CA ILE A 86 -6.45 -6.66 -1.79
C ILE A 86 -6.12 -5.17 -1.91
N LEU A 87 -5.11 -4.83 -2.72
CA LEU A 87 -4.83 -3.47 -3.14
C LEU A 87 -5.51 -3.25 -4.50
N ASP A 88 -6.60 -2.48 -4.51
CA ASP A 88 -7.47 -2.30 -5.68
C ASP A 88 -7.55 -0.81 -6.09
N PRO A 89 -6.55 -0.31 -6.83
CA PRO A 89 -6.53 1.09 -7.26
C PRO A 89 -7.71 1.50 -8.17
N GLN A 90 -8.33 0.53 -8.85
CA GLN A 90 -9.43 0.77 -9.80
C GLN A 90 -10.81 0.58 -9.15
N GLY A 91 -10.90 -0.15 -8.04
CA GLY A 91 -12.16 -0.43 -7.33
C GLY A 91 -13.00 -1.55 -7.94
N ASP A 92 -12.49 -2.29 -8.93
CA ASP A 92 -13.22 -3.35 -9.61
C ASP A 92 -13.48 -4.57 -8.72
N LEU A 93 -12.59 -4.84 -7.77
CA LEU A 93 -12.67 -5.97 -6.85
C LEU A 93 -13.57 -5.68 -5.64
N ALA A 94 -13.93 -4.42 -5.38
CA ALA A 94 -14.87 -4.04 -4.33
C ALA A 94 -16.26 -4.71 -4.51
N ARG A 95 -16.61 -5.07 -5.75
CA ARG A 95 -17.84 -5.82 -6.07
C ARG A 95 -17.90 -7.22 -5.45
N LEU A 96 -16.80 -7.77 -4.94
CA LEU A 96 -16.81 -9.01 -4.15
C LEU A 96 -17.64 -8.91 -2.86
N ALA A 97 -17.92 -7.68 -2.39
CA ALA A 97 -18.82 -7.45 -1.27
C ALA A 97 -20.32 -7.61 -1.62
N LEU A 98 -20.67 -7.70 -2.90
CA LEU A 98 -22.04 -7.78 -3.37
C LEU A 98 -22.39 -9.23 -3.73
N ALA A 99 -23.45 -9.73 -3.13
CA ALA A 99 -24.03 -11.01 -3.56
C ALA A 99 -24.78 -10.80 -4.90
N ILE A 100 -24.66 -11.77 -5.79
CA ILE A 100 -25.51 -11.87 -7.00
C ILE A 100 -26.88 -12.45 -6.61
N ASP A 101 -27.94 -12.08 -7.32
CA ASP A 101 -29.25 -12.69 -7.16
C ASP A 101 -29.24 -14.20 -7.54
N GLU A 102 -29.98 -15.03 -6.81
CA GLU A 102 -29.99 -16.48 -7.03
C GLU A 102 -30.55 -16.86 -8.41
N GLY A 103 -31.52 -16.08 -8.93
CA GLY A 103 -32.08 -16.27 -10.26
C GLY A 103 -31.04 -16.00 -11.34
N ASP A 104 -30.41 -14.82 -11.27
CA ASP A 104 -29.36 -14.41 -12.22
C ASP A 104 -28.17 -15.39 -12.20
N LEU A 105 -27.79 -15.87 -11.01
CA LEU A 105 -26.73 -16.86 -10.88
C LEU A 105 -27.06 -18.18 -11.56
N THR A 106 -28.32 -18.63 -11.39
CA THR A 106 -28.82 -19.90 -11.96
C THR A 106 -28.89 -19.82 -13.49
N GLU A 107 -29.37 -18.69 -14.02
CA GLU A 107 -29.42 -18.45 -15.47
C GLU A 107 -28.02 -18.46 -16.09
N GLN A 108 -27.02 -17.96 -15.37
CA GLN A 108 -25.62 -18.01 -15.79
C GLN A 108 -24.95 -19.37 -15.52
N GLY A 109 -25.68 -20.36 -15.05
CA GLY A 109 -25.19 -21.71 -14.78
C GLY A 109 -24.32 -21.84 -13.52
N GLY A 110 -24.45 -20.88 -12.60
CA GLY A 110 -23.76 -20.91 -11.31
C GLY A 110 -24.40 -21.85 -10.29
N GLU A 111 -23.68 -22.13 -9.21
CA GLU A 111 -24.13 -23.03 -8.13
C GLU A 111 -24.56 -22.23 -6.90
N VAL A 112 -25.87 -22.16 -6.63
CA VAL A 112 -26.43 -21.39 -5.50
C VAL A 112 -25.90 -21.89 -4.14
N ASP A 113 -25.76 -23.18 -3.93
CA ASP A 113 -25.22 -23.72 -2.68
C ASP A 113 -23.77 -23.30 -2.44
N ARG A 114 -22.98 -23.22 -3.51
CA ARG A 114 -21.59 -22.74 -3.45
C ARG A 114 -21.51 -21.25 -3.10
N MET A 115 -22.39 -20.44 -3.71
CA MET A 115 -22.51 -19.01 -3.39
C MET A 115 -22.91 -18.81 -1.93
N LYS A 116 -23.94 -19.51 -1.43
CA LYS A 116 -24.35 -19.43 -0.01
C LYS A 116 -23.21 -19.80 0.93
N LYS A 117 -22.44 -20.82 0.60
CA LYS A 117 -21.27 -21.24 1.38
C LYS A 117 -20.18 -20.16 1.35
N LEU A 118 -19.93 -19.52 0.20
CA LEU A 118 -18.97 -18.42 0.09
C LEU A 118 -19.39 -17.25 0.98
N ILE A 119 -20.62 -16.78 0.85
CA ILE A 119 -21.17 -15.67 1.63
C ILE A 119 -21.07 -15.95 3.14
N SER A 120 -21.36 -17.20 3.56
CA SER A 120 -21.28 -17.57 4.98
C SER A 120 -19.85 -17.59 5.56
N LYS A 121 -18.82 -17.61 4.71
CA LYS A 121 -17.41 -17.67 5.10
C LYS A 121 -16.66 -16.36 4.88
N MET A 122 -17.16 -15.51 4.00
CA MET A 122 -16.47 -14.32 3.54
C MET A 122 -17.00 -13.09 4.28
N GLU A 123 -16.11 -12.40 4.98
CA GLU A 123 -16.34 -11.07 5.49
C GLU A 123 -15.49 -10.08 4.68
N VAL A 124 -16.13 -9.18 3.95
CA VAL A 124 -15.44 -8.18 3.12
C VAL A 124 -15.43 -6.85 3.85
N ARG A 125 -14.22 -6.32 4.08
CA ARG A 125 -14.00 -4.98 4.63
C ARG A 125 -13.33 -4.10 3.59
N ILE A 126 -13.98 -2.99 3.24
CA ILE A 126 -13.47 -2.06 2.22
C ILE A 126 -12.98 -0.81 2.93
N TRP A 127 -11.66 -0.63 2.95
CA TRP A 127 -11.04 0.62 3.40
C TRP A 127 -10.97 1.60 2.22
N THR A 128 -11.36 2.84 2.49
CA THR A 128 -11.38 3.91 1.48
C THR A 128 -10.42 5.02 1.91
N PRO A 129 -9.12 4.91 1.55
CA PRO A 129 -8.15 5.96 1.88
C PRO A 129 -8.61 7.32 1.36
N LEU A 130 -8.28 8.39 2.09
CA LEU A 130 -8.60 9.78 1.72
C LEU A 130 -10.11 10.09 1.59
N ARG A 131 -10.97 9.25 2.17
CA ARG A 131 -12.42 9.46 2.14
C ARG A 131 -13.03 9.31 3.53
N SER A 132 -13.96 10.20 3.85
CA SER A 132 -14.73 10.15 5.10
C SER A 132 -15.89 9.14 5.06
N LYS A 133 -16.28 8.68 3.87
CA LYS A 133 -17.34 7.66 3.70
C LYS A 133 -16.69 6.30 3.51
N GLY A 134 -17.18 5.29 4.25
CA GLY A 134 -16.62 3.94 4.28
C GLY A 134 -15.75 3.73 5.53
N LEU A 135 -14.92 2.69 5.53
CA LEU A 135 -13.94 2.47 6.60
C LEU A 135 -12.71 3.35 6.34
N PRO A 136 -12.38 4.28 7.23
CA PRO A 136 -11.19 5.10 7.07
C PRO A 136 -9.95 4.21 7.18
N LEU A 137 -8.93 4.48 6.38
CA LEU A 137 -7.60 3.92 6.53
C LEU A 137 -6.69 5.01 7.08
N CYS A 138 -6.26 4.84 8.33
CA CYS A 138 -5.26 5.70 8.95
C CYS A 138 -3.91 4.96 8.94
N ILE A 139 -2.88 5.64 8.48
CA ILE A 139 -1.51 5.13 8.43
C ILE A 139 -0.68 6.03 9.35
N ASP A 140 0.04 5.41 10.27
CA ASP A 140 1.05 6.10 11.06
C ASP A 140 2.44 5.88 10.44
N PRO A 141 2.94 6.87 9.67
CA PRO A 141 4.26 6.75 9.04
C PRO A 141 5.39 7.06 10.02
N PHE A 142 5.07 7.55 11.22
CA PHE A 142 6.05 7.96 12.25
C PHE A 142 6.34 6.85 13.26
N ARG A 143 5.72 5.69 13.11
CA ARG A 143 5.98 4.58 14.00
C ARG A 143 7.44 4.17 13.92
N SER A 144 8.15 4.38 15.02
CA SER A 144 9.55 3.96 15.13
C SER A 144 9.70 2.45 14.97
N PRO A 145 10.81 1.98 14.38
CA PRO A 145 11.14 0.56 14.40
C PRO A 145 11.13 0.00 15.82
N PRO A 146 10.80 -1.29 16.00
CA PRO A 146 10.86 -1.94 17.31
C PRO A 146 12.23 -1.77 17.99
N ALA A 147 12.23 -1.58 19.31
CA ALA A 147 13.46 -1.33 20.07
C ALA A 147 14.32 -2.60 20.29
N ASP A 148 13.75 -3.78 20.03
CA ASP A 148 14.36 -5.09 20.20
C ASP A 148 15.01 -5.66 18.92
N LEU A 149 15.07 -4.84 17.85
CA LEU A 149 15.80 -5.21 16.63
C LEU A 149 17.30 -5.26 16.89
N ASP A 150 17.98 -6.17 16.19
CA ASP A 150 19.43 -6.11 16.16
C ASP A 150 19.95 -4.86 15.42
N PRO A 151 21.22 -4.45 15.62
CA PRO A 151 21.72 -3.19 15.02
C PRO A 151 21.60 -3.13 13.50
N GLU A 152 21.78 -4.23 12.76
CA GLU A 152 21.70 -4.26 11.30
C GLU A 152 20.25 -4.16 10.83
N GLU A 153 19.35 -4.86 11.51
CA GLU A 153 17.91 -4.76 11.27
C GLU A 153 17.39 -3.35 11.57
N ALA A 154 17.82 -2.74 12.68
CA ALA A 154 17.44 -1.39 13.04
C ALA A 154 17.88 -0.35 11.98
N ILE A 155 19.14 -0.44 11.49
CA ILE A 155 19.63 0.40 10.40
C ILE A 155 18.76 0.24 9.16
N THR A 156 18.48 -1.00 8.76
CA THR A 156 17.64 -1.30 7.59
C THR A 156 16.22 -0.74 7.75
N ALA A 157 15.62 -0.90 8.92
CA ALA A 157 14.27 -0.39 9.21
C ALA A 157 14.22 1.14 9.14
N TRP A 158 15.19 1.85 9.72
CA TRP A 158 15.28 3.29 9.63
C TRP A 158 15.55 3.79 8.21
N ASP A 159 16.37 3.07 7.43
CA ASP A 159 16.61 3.38 6.01
C ASP A 159 15.32 3.27 5.19
N MET A 160 14.47 2.28 5.48
CA MET A 160 13.14 2.13 4.85
C MET A 160 12.20 3.26 5.24
N VAL A 161 12.19 3.69 6.51
CA VAL A 161 11.37 4.83 6.97
C VAL A 161 11.81 6.12 6.25
N ALA A 162 13.11 6.38 6.19
CA ALA A 162 13.67 7.56 5.49
C ALA A 162 13.36 7.54 3.99
N ALA A 163 13.44 6.37 3.36
CA ALA A 163 13.04 6.18 1.95
C ALA A 163 11.54 6.46 1.74
N GLY A 164 10.71 6.01 2.67
CA GLY A 164 9.27 6.27 2.65
C GLY A 164 8.96 7.77 2.68
N PHE A 165 9.52 8.52 3.60
CA PHE A 165 9.35 9.98 3.68
C PHE A 165 9.94 10.72 2.47
N SER A 166 11.09 10.28 1.94
CA SER A 166 11.67 10.84 0.72
C SER A 166 10.71 10.71 -0.46
N ASN A 167 10.22 9.49 -0.70
CA ASN A 167 9.25 9.21 -1.78
C ASN A 167 7.92 9.93 -1.57
N LEU A 168 7.39 9.96 -0.34
CA LEU A 168 6.16 10.65 0.02
C LEU A 168 6.27 12.16 -0.28
N ALA A 169 7.42 12.78 0.01
CA ALA A 169 7.71 14.15 -0.34
C ALA A 169 8.01 14.37 -1.84
N GLY A 170 7.97 13.32 -2.66
CA GLY A 170 8.19 13.38 -4.10
C GLY A 170 9.66 13.43 -4.53
N PHE A 171 10.56 13.03 -3.63
CA PHE A 171 11.97 12.82 -3.93
C PHE A 171 12.25 11.32 -4.13
N ASP A 172 12.13 10.88 -5.37
CA ASP A 172 12.36 9.49 -5.77
C ASP A 172 13.79 9.07 -5.39
N VAL A 173 13.92 8.06 -4.53
CA VAL A 173 15.21 7.60 -3.97
C VAL A 173 16.17 7.06 -5.01
N GLU A 174 15.70 6.69 -6.19
CA GLU A 174 16.55 6.24 -7.30
C GLU A 174 17.13 7.43 -8.10
N LYS A 175 16.56 8.62 -7.97
CA LYS A 175 17.00 9.84 -8.68
C LYS A 175 18.01 10.64 -7.84
N THR A 176 18.76 11.51 -8.52
CA THR A 176 19.84 12.30 -7.92
C THR A 176 19.41 13.05 -6.67
N GLN A 177 18.25 13.69 -6.65
CA GLN A 177 17.77 14.43 -5.49
C GLN A 177 17.38 13.50 -4.32
N GLY A 178 16.71 12.39 -4.60
CA GLY A 178 16.35 11.42 -3.57
C GLY A 178 17.56 10.76 -2.91
N LYS A 179 18.66 10.56 -3.68
CA LYS A 179 19.91 10.01 -3.16
C LYS A 179 20.60 10.88 -2.11
N VAL A 180 20.32 12.17 -2.05
CA VAL A 180 20.82 13.08 -1.01
C VAL A 180 19.78 13.37 0.06
N VAL A 181 18.50 13.40 -0.29
CA VAL A 181 17.39 13.64 0.66
C VAL A 181 17.20 12.46 1.61
N LYS A 182 17.27 11.22 1.13
CA LYS A 182 17.07 10.02 1.96
C LYS A 182 18.11 9.92 3.10
N PRO A 183 19.43 10.01 2.87
CA PRO A 183 20.40 9.98 3.96
C PRO A 183 20.24 11.13 4.97
N PHE A 184 19.88 12.31 4.50
CA PHE A 184 19.57 13.44 5.39
C PHE A 184 18.37 13.14 6.29
N LEU A 185 17.27 12.63 5.73
CA LEU A 185 16.10 12.22 6.50
C LEU A 185 16.43 11.11 7.49
N TYR A 186 17.27 10.15 7.10
CA TYR A 186 17.73 9.09 7.98
C TYR A 186 18.40 9.68 9.24
N GLU A 187 19.37 10.57 9.07
CA GLU A 187 20.09 11.22 10.18
C GLU A 187 19.14 12.05 11.06
N VAL A 188 18.21 12.80 10.45
CA VAL A 188 17.23 13.60 11.19
C VAL A 188 16.28 12.71 12.01
N LEU A 189 15.79 11.62 11.44
CA LEU A 189 14.84 10.72 12.10
C LEU A 189 15.51 9.93 13.22
N VAL A 190 16.64 9.32 12.96
CA VAL A 190 17.38 8.51 13.94
C VAL A 190 17.82 9.38 15.11
N ASN A 191 18.53 10.47 14.84
CA ASN A 191 19.04 11.35 15.89
C ASN A 191 17.93 12.14 16.56
N GLY A 192 16.89 12.56 15.82
CA GLY A 192 15.73 13.25 16.37
C GLY A 192 14.98 12.36 17.37
N THR A 193 14.72 11.10 17.01
CA THR A 193 14.10 10.13 17.93
C THR A 193 15.00 9.86 19.15
N ARG A 194 16.30 9.65 18.94
CA ARG A 194 17.27 9.40 20.02
C ARG A 194 17.35 10.54 21.02
N LEU A 195 17.26 11.78 20.57
CA LEU A 195 17.42 12.99 21.38
C LEU A 195 16.06 13.61 21.80
N GLY A 196 14.95 12.94 21.49
CA GLY A 196 13.61 13.35 21.94
C GLY A 196 13.06 14.59 21.22
N LEU A 197 13.51 14.87 19.98
CA LEU A 197 12.91 15.91 19.17
C LEU A 197 11.51 15.48 18.71
N ASP A 198 10.69 16.49 18.44
CA ASP A 198 9.36 16.30 17.86
C ASP A 198 9.47 15.95 16.36
N VAL A 199 9.77 14.68 16.09
CA VAL A 199 9.79 14.09 14.76
C VAL A 199 8.65 13.07 14.57
N GLY A 200 7.67 13.08 15.47
CA GLY A 200 6.55 12.14 15.51
C GLY A 200 5.33 12.56 14.69
N ASP A 201 5.37 13.71 14.04
CA ASP A 201 4.36 14.16 13.10
C ASP A 201 4.97 14.97 11.94
N PHE A 202 4.16 15.27 10.93
CA PHE A 202 4.65 16.00 9.75
C PHE A 202 5.07 17.45 10.03
N GLN A 203 4.46 18.11 11.00
CA GLN A 203 4.81 19.51 11.32
C GLN A 203 6.09 19.56 12.12
N GLY A 204 6.24 18.71 13.13
CA GLY A 204 7.44 18.56 13.91
C GLY A 204 8.64 18.15 13.03
N LEU A 205 8.47 17.10 12.21
CA LEU A 205 9.49 16.68 11.27
C LEU A 205 9.88 17.82 10.30
N ALA A 206 8.90 18.52 9.72
CA ALA A 206 9.17 19.63 8.81
C ALA A 206 9.93 20.78 9.48
N LYS A 207 9.66 21.05 10.76
CA LYS A 207 10.41 22.04 11.56
C LYS A 207 11.87 21.62 11.73
N VAL A 208 12.10 20.36 12.14
CA VAL A 208 13.47 19.84 12.33
C VAL A 208 14.22 19.79 10.99
N VAL A 209 13.60 19.37 9.91
CA VAL A 209 14.19 19.36 8.55
C VAL A 209 14.61 20.75 8.11
N ARG A 210 13.83 21.78 8.42
CA ARG A 210 14.12 23.16 8.02
C ARG A 210 15.32 23.76 8.74
N GLU A 211 15.38 23.57 10.05
CA GLU A 211 16.39 24.19 10.94
C GLU A 211 16.95 23.12 11.91
N PRO A 212 17.64 22.07 11.38
CA PRO A 212 18.06 20.94 12.20
C PRO A 212 19.04 21.37 13.31
N GLN A 213 20.02 22.18 13.01
CA GLN A 213 21.01 22.63 14.00
C GLN A 213 20.33 23.35 15.18
N ASP A 214 19.43 24.31 14.93
CA ASP A 214 18.68 25.00 15.99
C ASP A 214 17.83 24.05 16.81
N CYS A 215 17.11 23.12 16.16
CA CYS A 215 16.28 22.14 16.86
C CYS A 215 17.09 21.19 17.73
N PHE A 216 18.21 20.67 17.24
CA PHE A 216 19.09 19.80 18.03
C PHE A 216 19.78 20.55 19.18
N THR A 217 20.25 21.78 18.95
CA THR A 217 20.85 22.60 19.99
C THR A 217 19.83 22.88 21.13
N ARG A 218 18.58 23.23 20.79
CA ARG A 218 17.53 23.47 21.78
C ARG A 218 17.17 22.22 22.56
N ALA A 219 17.19 21.07 21.94
CA ALA A 219 16.89 19.81 22.62
C ALA A 219 17.99 19.39 23.58
N LEU A 220 19.26 19.63 23.24
CA LEU A 220 20.41 19.27 24.03
C LEU A 220 20.68 20.28 25.17
N TYR A 221 20.44 21.57 24.92
CA TYR A 221 20.71 22.66 25.86
C TYR A 221 19.46 23.50 26.16
N PRO A 222 18.36 22.89 26.64
CA PRO A 222 17.08 23.59 26.82
C PRO A 222 17.18 24.78 27.80
N GLN A 223 18.05 24.70 28.80
CA GLN A 223 18.27 25.75 29.78
C GLN A 223 18.74 27.08 29.16
N ALA A 224 19.52 27.05 28.08
CA ALA A 224 20.00 28.24 27.41
C ALA A 224 18.90 29.05 26.70
N PHE A 225 17.70 28.46 26.54
CA PHE A 225 16.55 29.06 25.85
C PHE A 225 15.38 29.39 26.76
N ILE A 226 15.55 29.25 28.09
CA ILE A 226 14.55 29.69 29.07
C ILE A 226 14.72 31.22 29.26
N ASP A 227 13.61 31.92 29.48
CA ASP A 227 13.58 33.34 29.79
C ASP A 227 14.09 33.59 31.21
N VAL A 228 15.43 33.58 31.40
CA VAL A 228 16.16 34.03 32.57
C VAL A 228 17.03 35.24 32.19
N GLU A 229 17.47 36.00 33.19
CA GLU A 229 18.38 37.11 32.98
C GLU A 229 19.67 36.59 32.28
N ASP A 230 20.18 37.35 31.31
CA ASP A 230 21.29 36.91 30.41
C ASP A 230 22.56 36.48 31.14
N GLU A 231 22.81 36.99 32.37
CA GLU A 231 23.94 36.62 33.22
C GLU A 231 23.89 35.19 33.78
N GLU A 232 22.72 34.53 33.73
CA GLU A 232 22.50 33.18 34.24
C GLU A 232 22.40 32.11 33.13
N LYS A 233 22.44 32.52 31.85
CA LYS A 233 22.33 31.56 30.74
C LYS A 233 23.64 30.80 30.56
N PRO A 234 23.60 29.47 30.46
CA PRO A 234 24.80 28.70 30.16
C PRO A 234 25.31 29.00 28.74
N ASP A 235 26.63 28.95 28.57
CA ASP A 235 27.23 29.01 27.26
C ASP A 235 26.81 27.81 26.41
N ILE A 236 26.41 28.09 25.18
CA ILE A 236 26.08 27.05 24.21
C ILE A 236 27.36 26.71 23.43
N PRO A 237 27.78 25.43 23.41
CA PRO A 237 28.90 25.00 22.57
C PRO A 237 28.66 25.32 21.08
N THR A 238 29.74 25.44 20.32
CA THR A 238 29.68 25.58 18.87
C THR A 238 29.04 24.35 18.24
N TRP A 239 28.47 24.51 17.04
CA TRP A 239 27.87 23.35 16.36
C TRP A 239 28.89 22.23 16.09
N GLU A 240 30.15 22.56 15.84
CA GLU A 240 31.24 21.59 15.67
C GLU A 240 31.46 20.76 16.94
N GLU A 241 31.47 21.40 18.11
CA GLU A 241 31.60 20.72 19.40
C GLU A 241 30.38 19.81 19.67
N ILE A 242 29.17 20.30 19.41
CA ILE A 242 27.91 19.53 19.55
C ILE A 242 27.92 18.31 18.63
N MET A 243 28.31 18.46 17.37
CA MET A 243 28.42 17.35 16.43
C MET A 243 29.38 16.27 16.93
N PHE A 244 30.57 16.68 17.42
CA PHE A 244 31.57 15.75 17.92
C PHE A 244 31.09 15.01 19.17
N GLU A 245 30.53 15.73 20.14
CA GLU A 245 30.07 15.16 21.42
C GLU A 245 28.91 14.19 21.25
N HIS A 246 27.94 14.53 20.39
CA HIS A 246 26.68 13.77 20.23
C HIS A 246 26.65 12.88 18.99
N GLY A 247 27.74 12.84 18.20
CA GLY A 247 27.79 12.00 16.98
C GLY A 247 26.85 12.49 15.89
N LEU A 248 26.59 13.79 15.83
CA LEU A 248 25.75 14.39 14.81
C LEU A 248 26.54 14.70 13.53
N ARG A 249 25.82 15.06 12.47
CA ARG A 249 26.41 15.41 11.16
C ARG A 249 26.26 16.90 10.86
N ASP A 250 27.05 17.38 9.92
CA ASP A 250 26.83 18.71 9.35
C ASP A 250 25.63 18.65 8.38
N TYR A 251 24.48 19.07 8.88
CA TYR A 251 23.24 19.07 8.11
C TYR A 251 23.24 20.07 6.95
N ASP A 252 24.06 21.11 7.00
CA ASP A 252 24.20 22.07 5.91
C ASP A 252 25.04 21.51 4.76
N GLU A 253 26.04 20.70 5.06
CA GLU A 253 26.80 19.96 4.05
C GLU A 253 25.96 18.81 3.45
N MET A 254 25.17 18.11 4.27
CA MET A 254 24.36 17.00 3.80
C MET A 254 23.27 17.44 2.82
N LEU A 255 22.57 18.56 3.10
CA LEU A 255 21.46 19.02 2.28
C LEU A 255 21.34 20.54 2.30
N PRO A 256 21.47 21.24 1.15
CA PRO A 256 21.39 22.70 1.07
C PRO A 256 20.07 23.24 1.65
N LYS A 257 20.11 24.38 2.31
CA LYS A 257 18.97 25.04 2.97
C LYS A 257 17.76 25.21 2.04
N SER A 258 18.00 25.51 0.76
CA SER A 258 16.91 25.64 -0.24
C SER A 258 16.14 24.32 -0.44
N THR A 259 16.86 23.19 -0.50
CA THR A 259 16.27 21.87 -0.64
C THR A 259 15.58 21.44 0.65
N ARG A 260 16.15 21.73 1.83
CA ARG A 260 15.50 21.49 3.13
C ARG A 260 14.17 22.25 3.24
N ASN A 261 14.14 23.51 2.80
CA ASN A 261 12.89 24.30 2.80
C ASN A 261 11.81 23.71 1.87
N ASP A 262 12.20 23.23 0.68
CA ASP A 262 11.26 22.56 -0.22
C ASP A 262 10.77 21.23 0.37
N LEU A 263 11.66 20.42 0.91
CA LEU A 263 11.32 19.17 1.60
C LEU A 263 10.37 19.44 2.78
N ALA A 264 10.69 20.39 3.65
CA ALA A 264 9.87 20.76 4.80
C ALA A 264 8.46 21.23 4.38
N ARG A 265 8.37 22.04 3.32
CA ARG A 265 7.10 22.51 2.75
C ARG A 265 6.25 21.33 2.25
N ARG A 266 6.86 20.38 1.55
CA ARG A 266 6.17 19.19 1.04
C ARG A 266 5.69 18.27 2.16
N LEU A 267 6.53 18.04 3.19
CA LEU A 267 6.14 17.27 4.36
C LEU A 267 4.98 17.92 5.13
N SER A 268 5.04 19.25 5.37
CA SER A 268 3.97 19.98 6.05
C SER A 268 2.62 19.89 5.32
N ALA A 269 2.61 19.71 3.99
CA ALA A 269 1.38 19.59 3.22
C ALA A 269 0.55 18.34 3.61
N PHE A 270 1.17 17.33 4.23
CA PHE A 270 0.46 16.13 4.70
C PHE A 270 -0.30 16.35 6.02
N SER A 271 -0.02 17.43 6.75
CA SER A 271 -0.76 17.80 7.95
C SER A 271 -2.11 18.51 7.67
N SER A 272 -2.46 18.71 6.41
CA SER A 272 -3.65 19.51 6.04
C SER A 272 -4.41 18.93 4.84
N GLY A 273 -5.66 19.38 4.69
CA GLY A 273 -6.49 18.99 3.56
C GLY A 273 -6.85 17.52 3.56
N VAL A 274 -7.00 16.95 2.37
CA VAL A 274 -7.42 15.54 2.18
C VAL A 274 -6.40 14.55 2.74
N ASN A 275 -5.13 14.90 2.73
CA ASN A 275 -4.05 14.05 3.24
C ASN A 275 -4.17 13.80 4.76
N GLN A 276 -4.72 14.76 5.50
CA GLN A 276 -4.98 14.59 6.93
C GLN A 276 -5.87 13.38 7.22
N LEU A 277 -6.81 13.04 6.33
CA LEU A 277 -7.68 11.87 6.48
C LEU A 277 -6.92 10.53 6.43
N LEU A 278 -5.72 10.52 5.86
CA LEU A 278 -4.89 9.32 5.80
C LEU A 278 -3.91 9.21 6.98
N PHE A 279 -3.47 10.34 7.54
CA PHE A 279 -2.38 10.42 8.51
C PHE A 279 -2.79 10.97 9.88
N SER A 280 -4.08 11.33 10.09
CA SER A 280 -4.58 11.72 11.41
C SER A 280 -5.08 10.50 12.18
N ASN A 281 -4.66 10.38 13.43
CA ASN A 281 -5.25 9.46 14.40
C ASN A 281 -6.58 10.01 14.91
#